data_c3d79706a9cdaaab01668210ed72bdf6
#
_entry.id   c3d79706a9cdaaab01668210ed72bdf6
#
_cell.length_a   1.000
_cell.length_b   1.000
_cell.length_c   1.000
_cell.angle_alpha   90.00
_cell.angle_beta   90.00
_cell.angle_gamma   90.00
#
_symmetry.space_group_name_H-M   'P 1'
#
loop_
_entity.id
_entity.type
_entity.pdbx_description
1 polymer ?
#
loop_
_entity_poly.entity_id
_entity_poly.type
_entity_poly.pdbx_seq_one_letter_code
_entity_poly.pdbx_strand_id
1 'polypeptide(L)'
;MSSPISILIFTTAMRINLYPHQRKAINELRPGSILCGGVGSGKSRTAIAYYFCKECGGNISSDGELSSMTKPKDLYIITTARKRDTLEWEDECLPFLIGKKDSPYSIKFVVDSWNNVKKYKDVKDSFFIFDEQRVVGSGTWVKAFLKIAKNNHWILLSATPGDTWSDYIPVFVANGFYKNRTDFLRQHAVFNRFTKYPKIDRYVDCRRLEKHRDSITVEMPFKKHTVRHMIDVFVPYDEKLYSVISKDRWNPFEDRPIKDISEVCYSMRKVVNSDSARIEQVISLLAKNPKAIIFYNFDYELDMLRIMCFDNHISFGEWNGHNHQSIPEGDRWVYLVQYTAGAEGWNCIKTNVVIFYSLNYSYKIMEQASGRIDRMNTPYFDLYYYRLRSRSSIDSAIFKTLMNKKTFNEKKFLGV
;
A
#
# COMPACT_ATOMS: atom_id res chain seq x y z
N MET A 1 33.93 0.38 54.29
CA MET A 1 32.48 0.27 54.06
C MET A 1 32.11 1.27 52.99
N SER A 2 32.10 0.84 51.78
CA SER A 2 31.75 1.67 50.60
C SER A 2 30.43 1.16 50.07
N SER A 3 29.41 2.04 50.15
CA SER A 3 28.04 1.78 49.60
C SER A 3 28.10 1.75 48.08
N PRO A 4 27.37 0.85 47.43
CA PRO A 4 27.23 0.89 45.99
C PRO A 4 26.26 2.02 45.58
N ILE A 5 26.76 2.92 44.74
CA ILE A 5 25.96 3.94 44.06
C ILE A 5 25.06 3.21 43.04
N SER A 6 23.78 3.15 43.36
CA SER A 6 22.77 2.71 42.39
C SER A 6 22.62 3.79 41.31
N ILE A 7 23.19 3.54 40.15
CA ILE A 7 22.96 4.36 38.96
C ILE A 7 21.50 4.10 38.52
N LEU A 8 20.60 5.01 38.91
CA LEU A 8 19.26 5.08 38.35
C LEU A 8 19.38 5.57 36.89
N ILE A 9 19.41 4.64 35.96
CA ILE A 9 19.22 4.96 34.54
C ILE A 9 17.73 5.28 34.38
N PHE A 10 17.39 6.57 34.37
CA PHE A 10 16.10 7.05 33.89
C PHE A 10 16.00 6.80 32.38
N THR A 11 15.70 5.58 31.98
CA THR A 11 15.16 5.32 30.66
C THR A 11 13.71 5.77 30.71
N THR A 12 13.39 6.88 30.02
CA THR A 12 12.02 7.29 29.74
C THR A 12 11.33 6.09 29.10
N ALA A 13 10.52 5.36 29.87
CA ALA A 13 9.84 4.15 29.40
C ALA A 13 8.94 4.55 28.22
N MET A 14 9.27 4.10 27.02
CA MET A 14 8.43 4.32 25.84
C MET A 14 7.12 3.57 26.06
N ARG A 15 6.02 4.31 26.23
CA ARG A 15 4.69 3.73 26.41
C ARG A 15 4.10 3.34 25.06
N ILE A 16 3.59 2.12 24.96
CA ILE A 16 2.93 1.62 23.76
C ILE A 16 1.42 1.69 23.93
N ASN A 17 0.81 2.66 23.28
CA ASN A 17 -0.63 2.79 23.24
C ASN A 17 -1.22 1.97 22.11
N LEU A 18 -2.05 0.98 22.46
CA LEU A 18 -2.78 0.15 21.52
C LEU A 18 -4.27 0.51 21.55
N TYR A 19 -4.84 0.73 20.37
CA TYR A 19 -6.28 0.95 20.22
C TYR A 19 -7.08 -0.32 20.56
N PRO A 20 -8.36 -0.20 20.96
CA PRO A 20 -9.20 -1.37 21.29
C PRO A 20 -9.25 -2.43 20.19
N HIS A 21 -9.37 -2.04 18.91
CA HIS A 21 -9.38 -2.97 17.78
C HIS A 21 -8.03 -3.69 17.59
N GLN A 22 -6.90 -3.05 17.94
CA GLN A 22 -5.58 -3.69 17.93
C GLN A 22 -5.45 -4.72 19.04
N ARG A 23 -5.86 -4.38 20.27
CA ARG A 23 -5.87 -5.33 21.42
C ARG A 23 -6.76 -6.54 21.12
N LYS A 24 -7.94 -6.32 20.52
CA LYS A 24 -8.82 -7.40 20.08
C LYS A 24 -8.12 -8.29 19.06
N ALA A 25 -7.53 -7.71 18.00
CA ALA A 25 -6.84 -8.46 16.96
C ALA A 25 -5.65 -9.27 17.50
N ILE A 26 -4.86 -8.73 18.44
CA ILE A 26 -3.76 -9.45 19.11
C ILE A 26 -4.26 -10.71 19.82
N ASN A 27 -5.45 -10.68 20.41
CA ASN A 27 -6.02 -11.83 21.10
C ASN A 27 -6.61 -12.88 20.14
N GLU A 28 -7.04 -12.49 18.95
CA GLU A 28 -7.61 -13.38 17.94
C GLU A 28 -6.54 -13.99 17.02
N LEU A 29 -5.40 -13.30 16.85
CA LEU A 29 -4.28 -13.78 16.03
C LEU A 29 -3.71 -15.09 16.56
N ARG A 30 -3.30 -15.94 15.62
CA ARG A 30 -2.57 -17.19 15.85
C ARG A 30 -1.58 -17.41 14.69
N PRO A 31 -0.57 -18.29 14.82
CA PRO A 31 0.29 -18.65 13.70
C PRO A 31 -0.54 -19.09 12.47
N GLY A 32 -0.18 -18.59 11.29
CA GLY A 32 -0.91 -18.85 10.04
C GLY A 32 -2.05 -17.85 9.75
N SER A 33 -2.33 -16.89 10.61
CA SER A 33 -3.39 -15.91 10.41
C SER A 33 -3.02 -14.84 9.36
N ILE A 34 -4.06 -14.32 8.70
CA ILE A 34 -4.02 -13.10 7.90
C ILE A 34 -4.60 -11.97 8.74
N LEU A 35 -3.78 -10.98 9.10
CA LEU A 35 -4.25 -9.75 9.74
C LEU A 35 -4.74 -8.80 8.64
N CYS A 36 -6.06 -8.65 8.58
CA CYS A 36 -6.75 -7.85 7.57
C CYS A 36 -7.20 -6.52 8.14
N GLY A 37 -6.85 -5.43 7.47
CA GLY A 37 -7.24 -4.09 7.90
C GLY A 37 -6.90 -3.05 6.85
N GLY A 38 -7.70 -2.01 6.75
CA GLY A 38 -7.51 -0.92 5.80
C GLY A 38 -6.14 -0.22 5.93
N VAL A 39 -5.82 0.61 4.95
CA VAL A 39 -4.61 1.44 5.02
C VAL A 39 -4.70 2.36 6.24
N GLY A 40 -3.63 2.42 7.03
CA GLY A 40 -3.59 3.25 8.24
C GLY A 40 -4.27 2.64 9.48
N SER A 41 -4.74 1.38 9.45
CA SER A 41 -5.35 0.73 10.63
C SER A 41 -4.36 0.29 11.72
N GLY A 42 -3.06 0.50 11.53
CA GLY A 42 -2.01 0.13 12.50
C GLY A 42 -1.65 -1.36 12.50
N LYS A 43 -1.78 -2.06 11.36
CA LYS A 43 -1.41 -3.47 11.21
C LYS A 43 0.02 -3.78 11.66
N SER A 44 0.99 -2.93 11.27
CA SER A 44 2.41 -3.14 11.62
C SER A 44 2.60 -3.15 13.13
N ARG A 45 2.06 -2.13 13.83
CA ARG A 45 2.09 -2.06 15.30
C ARG A 45 1.42 -3.27 15.95
N THR A 46 0.27 -3.71 15.42
CA THR A 46 -0.45 -4.88 15.92
C THR A 46 0.34 -6.17 15.74
N ALA A 47 1.01 -6.32 14.60
CA ALA A 47 1.84 -7.49 14.30
C ALA A 47 3.05 -7.59 15.25
N ILE A 48 3.75 -6.48 15.52
CA ILE A 48 4.85 -6.45 16.48
C ILE A 48 4.34 -6.71 17.91
N ALA A 49 3.21 -6.12 18.31
CA ALA A 49 2.61 -6.37 19.61
C ALA A 49 2.18 -7.84 19.77
N TYR A 50 1.63 -8.47 18.73
CA TYR A 50 1.33 -9.90 18.72
C TYR A 50 2.60 -10.75 18.91
N TYR A 51 3.64 -10.48 18.13
CA TYR A 51 4.92 -11.16 18.29
C TYR A 51 5.47 -11.00 19.70
N PHE A 52 5.50 -9.76 20.23
CA PHE A 52 5.99 -9.45 21.56
C PHE A 52 5.23 -10.20 22.65
N CYS A 53 3.89 -10.13 22.61
CA CYS A 53 3.04 -10.66 23.69
C CYS A 53 2.78 -12.17 23.55
N LYS A 54 2.43 -12.65 22.36
CA LYS A 54 1.92 -14.03 22.19
C LYS A 54 3.03 -15.00 21.79
N GLU A 55 3.99 -14.57 21.00
CA GLU A 55 5.08 -15.44 20.55
C GLU A 55 6.26 -15.44 21.50
N CYS A 56 6.57 -14.28 22.11
CA CYS A 56 7.74 -14.12 22.99
C CYS A 56 7.39 -14.02 24.49
N GLY A 57 6.11 -14.06 24.86
CA GLY A 57 5.66 -14.07 26.26
C GLY A 57 5.91 -12.76 27.01
N GLY A 58 6.02 -11.65 26.31
CA GLY A 58 5.99 -10.31 26.89
C GLY A 58 4.57 -9.86 27.22
N ASN A 59 4.43 -8.71 27.88
CA ASN A 59 3.13 -8.12 28.17
C ASN A 59 3.15 -6.60 27.93
N ILE A 60 2.03 -6.04 27.54
CA ILE A 60 1.78 -4.61 27.40
C ILE A 60 0.62 -4.26 28.34
N SER A 61 0.92 -3.53 29.40
CA SER A 61 -0.09 -3.12 30.40
C SER A 61 -1.18 -2.23 29.78
N SER A 62 -2.22 -1.92 30.55
CA SER A 62 -3.25 -0.95 30.17
C SER A 62 -2.62 0.43 29.87
N ASP A 63 -1.62 0.79 30.64
CA ASP A 63 -0.93 2.11 30.60
C ASP A 63 0.19 2.15 29.54
N GLY A 64 0.38 1.04 28.80
CA GLY A 64 1.35 0.93 27.72
C GLY A 64 2.77 0.56 28.16
N GLU A 65 2.98 0.16 29.42
CA GLU A 65 4.27 -0.32 29.91
C GLU A 65 4.57 -1.74 29.43
N LEU A 66 5.85 -1.98 29.08
CA LEU A 66 6.32 -3.27 28.60
C LEU A 66 6.90 -4.08 29.75
N SER A 67 6.50 -5.35 29.85
CA SER A 67 7.28 -6.36 30.59
C SER A 67 8.17 -7.14 29.63
N SER A 68 9.29 -7.64 30.15
CA SER A 68 10.29 -8.35 29.31
C SER A 68 9.71 -9.60 28.64
N MET A 69 10.25 -9.94 27.46
CA MET A 69 10.00 -11.23 26.80
C MET A 69 10.53 -12.37 27.67
N THR A 70 9.73 -13.41 27.88
CA THR A 70 10.13 -14.62 28.62
C THR A 70 10.73 -15.70 27.72
N LYS A 71 10.37 -15.67 26.43
CA LYS A 71 10.83 -16.64 25.41
C LYS A 71 11.15 -15.90 24.10
N PRO A 72 12.23 -15.09 24.05
CA PRO A 72 12.59 -14.36 22.84
C PRO A 72 12.79 -15.31 21.66
N LYS A 73 12.27 -14.95 20.48
CA LYS A 73 12.45 -15.66 19.22
C LYS A 73 13.03 -14.74 18.19
N ASP A 74 13.80 -15.27 17.25
CA ASP A 74 14.26 -14.51 16.08
C ASP A 74 13.08 -13.96 15.26
N LEU A 75 13.18 -12.72 14.81
CA LEU A 75 12.14 -12.01 14.06
C LEU A 75 12.60 -11.69 12.64
N TYR A 76 11.84 -12.18 11.69
CA TYR A 76 12.03 -11.88 10.26
C TYR A 76 10.81 -11.19 9.70
N ILE A 77 11.00 -10.02 9.09
CA ILE A 77 9.94 -9.24 8.45
C ILE A 77 10.23 -9.18 6.96
N ILE A 78 9.35 -9.78 6.16
CA ILE A 78 9.43 -9.78 4.71
C ILE A 78 8.42 -8.79 4.17
N THR A 79 8.90 -7.71 3.58
CA THR A 79 8.10 -6.57 3.15
C THR A 79 8.43 -6.13 1.72
N THR A 80 8.00 -4.96 1.30
CA THR A 80 8.43 -4.36 0.03
C THR A 80 9.86 -3.82 0.13
N ALA A 81 10.61 -3.79 -0.99
CA ALA A 81 11.97 -3.25 -1.01
C ALA A 81 12.01 -1.84 -0.40
N ARG A 82 11.00 -1.03 -0.72
CA ARG A 82 10.88 0.33 -0.24
C ARG A 82 10.73 0.43 1.28
N LYS A 83 9.78 -0.29 1.90
CA LYS A 83 9.59 -0.25 3.36
C LYS A 83 10.83 -0.73 4.11
N ARG A 84 11.61 -1.66 3.52
CA ARG A 84 12.92 -2.04 4.02
C ARG A 84 13.90 -0.84 3.97
N ASP A 85 13.97 -0.17 2.82
CA ASP A 85 14.95 0.89 2.57
C ASP A 85 14.62 2.18 3.33
N THR A 86 13.35 2.41 3.67
CA THR A 86 12.89 3.54 4.49
C THR A 86 12.86 3.25 5.99
N LEU A 87 13.29 2.07 6.42
CA LEU A 87 13.37 1.63 7.82
C LEU A 87 12.03 1.72 8.60
N GLU A 88 10.90 1.69 7.89
CA GLU A 88 9.57 1.82 8.53
C GLU A 88 9.31 0.73 9.59
N TRP A 89 9.83 -0.47 9.37
CA TRP A 89 9.67 -1.58 10.30
C TRP A 89 10.61 -1.48 11.49
N GLU A 90 11.81 -0.99 11.29
CA GLU A 90 12.76 -0.69 12.35
C GLU A 90 12.17 0.34 13.31
N ASP A 91 11.59 1.44 12.78
CA ASP A 91 10.92 2.47 13.58
C ASP A 91 9.72 1.92 14.37
N GLU A 92 8.93 1.02 13.77
CA GLU A 92 7.83 0.36 14.47
C GLU A 92 8.29 -0.62 15.56
N CYS A 93 9.47 -1.20 15.43
CA CYS A 93 10.07 -2.13 16.39
C CYS A 93 10.77 -1.44 17.56
N LEU A 94 11.31 -0.23 17.35
CA LEU A 94 12.05 0.52 18.38
C LEU A 94 11.30 0.71 19.70
N PRO A 95 9.99 1.04 19.74
CA PRO A 95 9.24 1.15 20.99
C PRO A 95 9.17 -0.15 21.80
N PHE A 96 9.30 -1.31 21.14
CA PHE A 96 9.34 -2.64 21.76
C PHE A 96 10.75 -3.07 22.17
N LEU A 97 11.73 -2.19 22.06
CA LEU A 97 13.15 -2.45 22.32
C LEU A 97 13.78 -3.50 21.38
N ILE A 98 13.18 -3.72 20.20
CA ILE A 98 13.63 -4.66 19.18
C ILE A 98 14.52 -3.90 18.18
N GLY A 99 15.67 -4.47 17.80
CA GLY A 99 16.58 -3.90 16.82
C GLY A 99 17.47 -2.77 17.32
N LYS A 100 17.47 -2.45 18.61
CA LYS A 100 18.41 -1.50 19.24
C LYS A 100 19.75 -2.17 19.53
N LYS A 101 20.85 -1.39 19.50
CA LYS A 101 22.16 -1.88 19.92
C LYS A 101 22.17 -2.37 21.37
N ASP A 102 21.44 -1.67 22.24
CA ASP A 102 21.30 -1.98 23.66
C ASP A 102 19.99 -2.71 23.97
N SER A 103 19.50 -3.53 23.03
CA SER A 103 18.32 -4.35 23.23
C SER A 103 18.57 -5.35 24.37
N PRO A 104 17.62 -5.49 25.32
CA PRO A 104 17.73 -6.51 26.35
C PRO A 104 17.52 -7.94 25.79
N TYR A 105 17.13 -8.05 24.51
CA TYR A 105 16.81 -9.30 23.86
C TYR A 105 17.91 -9.73 22.91
N SER A 106 18.47 -10.93 23.13
CA SER A 106 19.40 -11.56 22.20
C SER A 106 18.63 -12.26 21.08
N ILE A 107 18.10 -11.50 20.13
CA ILE A 107 17.35 -12.02 18.98
C ILE A 107 17.99 -11.55 17.68
N LYS A 108 17.91 -12.38 16.66
CA LYS A 108 18.20 -11.97 15.29
C LYS A 108 16.99 -11.23 14.75
N PHE A 109 17.18 -9.95 14.41
CA PHE A 109 16.15 -9.10 13.81
C PHE A 109 16.54 -8.78 12.37
N VAL A 110 15.65 -9.12 11.43
CA VAL A 110 15.90 -8.97 10.00
C VAL A 110 14.66 -8.36 9.33
N VAL A 111 14.86 -7.28 8.59
CA VAL A 111 13.87 -6.73 7.66
C VAL A 111 14.41 -6.86 6.25
N ASP A 112 13.69 -7.55 5.36
CA ASP A 112 14.14 -7.72 3.97
C ASP A 112 12.95 -7.72 3.00
N SER A 113 13.27 -7.60 1.72
CA SER A 113 12.25 -7.55 0.67
C SER A 113 11.83 -8.93 0.19
N TRP A 114 10.61 -9.00 -0.37
CA TRP A 114 10.10 -10.20 -1.04
C TRP A 114 11.05 -10.75 -2.11
N ASN A 115 11.84 -9.89 -2.76
CA ASN A 115 12.82 -10.31 -3.76
C ASN A 115 13.88 -11.26 -3.17
N ASN A 116 14.17 -11.09 -1.90
CA ASN A 116 15.19 -11.84 -1.15
C ASN A 116 14.61 -13.01 -0.32
N VAL A 117 13.30 -13.23 -0.31
CA VAL A 117 12.64 -14.24 0.56
C VAL A 117 13.26 -15.64 0.47
N LYS A 118 13.83 -16.01 -0.67
CA LYS A 118 14.52 -17.29 -0.87
C LYS A 118 15.70 -17.53 0.07
N LYS A 119 16.36 -16.45 0.55
CA LYS A 119 17.51 -16.56 1.47
C LYS A 119 17.11 -17.19 2.80
N TYR A 120 15.86 -17.10 3.17
CA TYR A 120 15.33 -17.50 4.48
C TYR A 120 14.63 -18.86 4.49
N LYS A 121 14.61 -19.58 3.36
CA LYS A 121 13.90 -20.86 3.19
C LYS A 121 14.31 -21.98 4.17
N ASP A 122 15.51 -21.89 4.74
CA ASP A 122 16.08 -22.91 5.63
C ASP A 122 16.10 -22.45 7.11
N VAL A 123 15.57 -21.24 7.41
CA VAL A 123 15.38 -20.74 8.77
C VAL A 123 14.34 -21.59 9.50
N LYS A 124 14.56 -21.84 10.79
CA LYS A 124 13.67 -22.65 11.66
C LYS A 124 13.47 -21.95 13.00
N ASP A 125 12.41 -22.33 13.71
CA ASP A 125 12.12 -21.94 15.08
C ASP A 125 12.07 -20.43 15.33
N SER A 126 11.74 -19.67 14.27
CA SER A 126 11.68 -18.21 14.24
C SER A 126 10.25 -17.72 14.00
N PHE A 127 10.05 -16.42 14.14
CA PHE A 127 8.77 -15.78 13.79
C PHE A 127 8.89 -14.94 12.53
N PHE A 128 7.94 -15.10 11.61
CA PHE A 128 7.89 -14.35 10.36
C PHE A 128 6.66 -13.45 10.28
N ILE A 129 6.87 -12.19 9.91
CA ILE A 129 5.82 -11.27 9.48
C ILE A 129 5.95 -11.07 7.98
N PHE A 130 4.93 -11.49 7.22
CA PHE A 130 4.85 -11.27 5.78
C PHE A 130 3.96 -10.05 5.52
N ASP A 131 4.57 -8.91 5.23
CA ASP A 131 3.87 -7.66 5.00
C ASP A 131 3.52 -7.49 3.52
N GLU A 132 2.30 -7.04 3.27
CA GLU A 132 1.68 -6.93 1.95
C GLU A 132 1.66 -8.25 1.18
N GLN A 133 0.51 -8.91 1.19
CA GLN A 133 0.35 -10.21 0.53
C GLN A 133 0.79 -10.17 -0.93
N ARG A 134 1.91 -10.84 -1.21
CA ARG A 134 2.45 -11.06 -2.55
C ARG A 134 2.52 -12.55 -2.89
N VAL A 135 1.96 -13.36 -2.02
CA VAL A 135 2.01 -14.83 -2.11
C VAL A 135 0.82 -15.30 -2.92
N VAL A 136 0.85 -15.07 -4.22
CA VAL A 136 -0.19 -15.50 -5.16
C VAL A 136 0.41 -16.38 -6.27
N GLY A 137 -0.40 -17.27 -6.85
CA GLY A 137 0.06 -18.14 -7.92
C GLY A 137 0.93 -19.31 -7.47
N SER A 138 2.03 -19.58 -8.19
CA SER A 138 2.94 -20.74 -7.97
C SER A 138 4.42 -20.39 -8.17
N GLY A 139 4.74 -19.11 -8.22
CA GLY A 139 6.08 -18.60 -8.49
C GLY A 139 7.09 -18.90 -7.36
N THR A 140 8.30 -18.38 -7.53
CA THR A 140 9.42 -18.63 -6.64
C THR A 140 9.17 -18.13 -5.20
N TRP A 141 8.47 -17.01 -5.04
CA TRP A 141 8.12 -16.48 -3.74
C TRP A 141 7.19 -17.40 -2.97
N VAL A 142 6.19 -17.98 -3.66
CA VAL A 142 5.27 -18.97 -3.05
C VAL A 142 6.02 -20.21 -2.57
N LYS A 143 6.95 -20.73 -3.38
CA LYS A 143 7.75 -21.91 -2.99
C LYS A 143 8.62 -21.63 -1.76
N ALA A 144 9.23 -20.44 -1.69
CA ALA A 144 10.00 -20.03 -0.52
C ALA A 144 9.12 -19.84 0.71
N PHE A 145 7.97 -19.14 0.56
CA PHE A 145 6.98 -18.95 1.63
C PHE A 145 6.53 -20.28 2.23
N LEU A 146 6.12 -21.25 1.40
CA LEU A 146 5.65 -22.56 1.87
C LEU A 146 6.75 -23.31 2.64
N LYS A 147 8.01 -23.19 2.23
CA LYS A 147 9.14 -23.82 2.94
C LYS A 147 9.41 -23.16 4.28
N ILE A 148 9.34 -21.83 4.35
CA ILE A 148 9.48 -21.06 5.59
C ILE A 148 8.33 -21.39 6.55
N ALA A 149 7.09 -21.32 6.06
CA ALA A 149 5.88 -21.53 6.85
C ALA A 149 5.81 -22.92 7.50
N LYS A 150 6.43 -23.92 6.88
CA LYS A 150 6.47 -25.29 7.42
C LYS A 150 7.28 -25.41 8.73
N ASN A 151 8.30 -24.58 8.91
CA ASN A 151 9.27 -24.71 9.99
C ASN A 151 9.26 -23.52 10.97
N ASN A 152 8.36 -22.56 10.76
CA ASN A 152 8.34 -21.34 11.56
C ASN A 152 6.90 -20.91 11.85
N HIS A 153 6.70 -20.15 12.92
CA HIS A 153 5.47 -19.42 13.14
C HIS A 153 5.43 -18.17 12.26
N TRP A 154 4.27 -17.81 11.80
CA TRP A 154 4.13 -16.66 10.89
C TRP A 154 2.73 -16.05 10.92
N ILE A 155 2.65 -14.79 10.56
CA ILE A 155 1.41 -14.08 10.19
C ILE A 155 1.62 -13.32 8.89
N LEU A 156 0.52 -13.06 8.19
CA LEU A 156 0.51 -12.30 6.96
C LEU A 156 -0.34 -11.04 7.14
N LEU A 157 0.14 -9.89 6.65
CA LEU A 157 -0.57 -8.63 6.70
C LEU A 157 -1.12 -8.29 5.32
N SER A 158 -2.39 -7.92 5.25
CA SER A 158 -2.99 -7.47 3.99
C SER A 158 -4.11 -6.46 4.24
N ALA A 159 -4.24 -5.49 3.33
CA ALA A 159 -5.44 -4.67 3.24
C ALA A 159 -6.51 -5.34 2.35
N THR A 160 -6.07 -6.20 1.43
CA THR A 160 -6.90 -6.92 0.45
C THR A 160 -6.32 -8.32 0.29
N PRO A 161 -6.75 -9.30 1.09
CA PRO A 161 -6.08 -10.61 1.15
C PRO A 161 -6.21 -11.47 -0.12
N GLY A 162 -7.14 -11.16 -1.03
CA GLY A 162 -7.28 -11.84 -2.33
C GLY A 162 -8.59 -11.47 -3.01
N ASP A 163 -8.55 -11.38 -4.34
CA ASP A 163 -9.72 -11.10 -5.18
C ASP A 163 -10.39 -12.39 -5.66
N THR A 164 -9.63 -13.46 -5.71
CA THR A 164 -10.08 -14.78 -6.15
C THR A 164 -9.64 -15.89 -5.20
N TRP A 165 -10.32 -17.03 -5.22
CA TRP A 165 -9.91 -18.19 -4.41
C TRP A 165 -8.51 -18.71 -4.74
N SER A 166 -8.04 -18.51 -5.98
CA SER A 166 -6.66 -18.82 -6.37
C SER A 166 -5.61 -18.06 -5.55
N ASP A 167 -5.94 -16.86 -5.07
CA ASP A 167 -5.00 -16.01 -4.33
C ASP A 167 -4.77 -16.53 -2.91
N TYR A 168 -5.73 -17.28 -2.38
CA TYR A 168 -5.65 -17.92 -1.06
C TYR A 168 -4.91 -19.27 -1.07
N ILE A 169 -4.70 -19.91 -2.24
CA ILE A 169 -4.13 -21.25 -2.29
C ILE A 169 -2.82 -21.40 -1.50
N PRO A 170 -1.83 -20.51 -1.63
CA PRO A 170 -0.59 -20.66 -0.87
C PRO A 170 -0.80 -20.62 0.64
N VAL A 171 -1.67 -19.74 1.12
CA VAL A 171 -1.97 -19.59 2.54
C VAL A 171 -2.77 -20.79 3.06
N PHE A 172 -3.72 -21.29 2.28
CA PHE A 172 -4.47 -22.50 2.63
C PHE A 172 -3.57 -23.75 2.70
N VAL A 173 -2.62 -23.87 1.78
CA VAL A 173 -1.62 -24.95 1.81
C VAL A 173 -0.69 -24.80 3.02
N ALA A 174 -0.24 -23.57 3.33
CA ALA A 174 0.61 -23.31 4.49
C ALA A 174 -0.11 -23.61 5.83
N ASN A 175 -1.43 -23.43 5.88
CA ASN A 175 -2.28 -23.81 7.03
C ASN A 175 -2.70 -25.28 7.03
N GLY A 176 -2.26 -26.09 6.05
CA GLY A 176 -2.54 -27.52 6.02
C GLY A 176 -3.96 -27.90 5.56
N PHE A 177 -4.77 -26.95 5.05
CA PHE A 177 -6.11 -27.28 4.52
C PHE A 177 -6.06 -28.12 3.24
N TYR A 178 -5.00 -27.97 2.48
CA TYR A 178 -4.73 -28.74 1.27
C TYR A 178 -3.26 -29.18 1.21
N LYS A 179 -3.00 -30.33 0.61
CA LYS A 179 -1.62 -30.85 0.46
C LYS A 179 -0.76 -29.94 -0.44
N ASN A 180 -1.35 -29.43 -1.50
CA ASN A 180 -0.70 -28.56 -2.48
C ASN A 180 -1.73 -27.88 -3.38
N ARG A 181 -1.26 -27.03 -4.32
CA ARG A 181 -2.09 -26.35 -5.31
C ARG A 181 -2.95 -27.30 -6.16
N THR A 182 -2.38 -28.42 -6.59
CA THR A 182 -3.09 -29.39 -7.41
C THR A 182 -4.26 -30.04 -6.66
N ASP A 183 -4.05 -30.33 -5.39
CA ASP A 183 -5.09 -30.88 -4.50
C ASP A 183 -6.25 -29.90 -4.34
N PHE A 184 -5.97 -28.62 -4.11
CA PHE A 184 -6.98 -27.56 -4.07
C PHE A 184 -7.76 -27.46 -5.40
N LEU A 185 -7.04 -27.39 -6.52
CA LEU A 185 -7.67 -27.22 -7.83
C LEU A 185 -8.55 -28.41 -8.20
N ARG A 186 -8.13 -29.64 -7.87
CA ARG A 186 -8.93 -30.84 -8.10
C ARG A 186 -10.25 -30.83 -7.31
N GLN A 187 -10.25 -30.27 -6.11
CA GLN A 187 -11.44 -30.25 -5.25
C GLN A 187 -12.39 -29.08 -5.59
N HIS A 188 -11.86 -27.94 -6.04
CA HIS A 188 -12.65 -26.72 -6.11
C HIS A 188 -12.69 -26.03 -7.47
N ALA A 189 -11.83 -26.36 -8.43
CA ALA A 189 -11.77 -25.64 -9.71
C ALA A 189 -12.49 -26.39 -10.82
N VAL A 190 -13.41 -25.71 -11.51
CA VAL A 190 -13.98 -26.16 -12.80
C VAL A 190 -13.29 -25.37 -13.89
N PHE A 191 -12.64 -26.09 -14.82
CA PHE A 191 -11.91 -25.48 -15.92
C PHE A 191 -12.78 -25.33 -17.17
N ASN A 192 -12.58 -24.20 -17.86
CA ASN A 192 -13.19 -23.98 -19.16
C ASN A 192 -12.57 -24.93 -20.21
N ARG A 193 -13.40 -25.73 -20.86
CA ARG A 193 -12.96 -26.73 -21.84
C ARG A 193 -12.71 -26.15 -23.23
N PHE A 194 -13.14 -24.92 -23.47
CA PHE A 194 -13.07 -24.28 -24.79
C PHE A 194 -11.86 -23.37 -24.97
N THR A 195 -10.98 -23.25 -23.95
CA THR A 195 -9.79 -22.42 -24.02
C THR A 195 -8.53 -23.21 -24.32
N LYS A 196 -7.63 -22.66 -25.16
CA LYS A 196 -6.34 -23.28 -25.52
C LYS A 196 -5.47 -23.59 -24.28
N TYR A 197 -5.60 -22.79 -23.23
CA TYR A 197 -4.90 -23.01 -21.96
C TYR A 197 -5.91 -23.17 -20.83
N PRO A 198 -5.63 -24.03 -19.83
CA PRO A 198 -6.52 -24.24 -18.69
C PRO A 198 -6.84 -22.94 -17.97
N LYS A 199 -8.08 -22.48 -18.11
CA LYS A 199 -8.59 -21.29 -17.40
C LYS A 199 -9.71 -21.74 -16.48
N ILE A 200 -9.65 -21.32 -15.20
CA ILE A 200 -10.70 -21.60 -14.24
C ILE A 200 -11.95 -20.82 -14.67
N ASP A 201 -13.04 -21.52 -14.85
CA ASP A 201 -14.36 -20.98 -15.19
C ASP A 201 -15.08 -20.57 -13.91
N ARG A 202 -15.17 -21.48 -12.93
CA ARG A 202 -15.80 -21.23 -11.64
C ARG A 202 -15.18 -22.10 -10.54
N TYR A 203 -15.51 -21.76 -9.31
CA TYR A 203 -15.18 -22.58 -8.15
C TYR A 203 -16.42 -23.27 -7.60
N VAL A 204 -16.24 -24.47 -7.06
CA VAL A 204 -17.26 -25.28 -6.39
C VAL A 204 -16.96 -25.41 -4.90
N ASP A 205 -17.98 -25.74 -4.10
CA ASP A 205 -17.89 -25.83 -2.63
C ASP A 205 -17.33 -24.55 -1.98
N CYS A 206 -17.82 -23.41 -2.45
CA CYS A 206 -17.36 -22.10 -1.96
C CYS A 206 -17.60 -21.89 -0.46
N ARG A 207 -18.63 -22.50 0.13
CA ARG A 207 -18.90 -22.44 1.58
C ARG A 207 -17.73 -22.99 2.40
N ARG A 208 -17.08 -24.06 1.94
CA ARG A 208 -15.89 -24.60 2.60
C ARG A 208 -14.70 -23.65 2.47
N LEU A 209 -14.53 -23.02 1.31
CA LEU A 209 -13.49 -22.02 1.09
C LEU A 209 -13.70 -20.79 1.97
N GLU A 210 -14.93 -20.31 2.11
CA GLU A 210 -15.30 -19.24 3.02
C GLU A 210 -14.97 -19.60 4.46
N LYS A 211 -15.35 -20.79 4.90
CA LYS A 211 -15.04 -21.28 6.26
C LYS A 211 -13.53 -21.35 6.53
N HIS A 212 -12.74 -21.79 5.55
CA HIS A 212 -11.29 -21.79 5.68
C HIS A 212 -10.72 -20.38 5.75
N ARG A 213 -11.14 -19.48 4.85
CA ARG A 213 -10.74 -18.06 4.89
C ARG A 213 -11.06 -17.43 6.24
N ASP A 214 -12.31 -17.55 6.68
CA ASP A 214 -12.78 -16.91 7.91
C ASP A 214 -12.06 -17.46 9.14
N SER A 215 -11.64 -18.73 9.11
CA SER A 215 -10.90 -19.36 10.21
C SER A 215 -9.47 -18.83 10.37
N ILE A 216 -8.89 -18.20 9.35
CA ILE A 216 -7.50 -17.67 9.37
C ILE A 216 -7.44 -16.17 9.26
N THR A 217 -8.55 -15.49 8.95
CA THR A 217 -8.58 -14.03 8.80
C THR A 217 -8.99 -13.37 10.10
N VAL A 218 -8.15 -12.45 10.57
CA VAL A 218 -8.45 -11.59 11.70
C VAL A 218 -8.68 -10.18 11.18
N GLU A 219 -9.91 -9.71 11.31
CA GLU A 219 -10.31 -8.39 10.83
C GLU A 219 -9.98 -7.32 11.88
N MET A 220 -9.42 -6.21 11.40
CA MET A 220 -9.22 -5.00 12.19
C MET A 220 -10.18 -3.90 11.72
N PRO A 221 -11.48 -3.96 12.05
CA PRO A 221 -12.40 -2.90 11.70
C PRO A 221 -12.01 -1.64 12.46
N PHE A 222 -11.58 -0.63 11.73
CA PHE A 222 -11.27 0.67 12.29
C PHE A 222 -12.19 1.72 11.66
N LYS A 223 -13.05 2.33 12.47
CA LYS A 223 -13.83 3.48 12.05
C LYS A 223 -12.94 4.71 12.18
N LYS A 224 -12.54 5.25 11.05
CA LYS A 224 -11.75 6.49 11.02
C LYS A 224 -12.61 7.65 11.56
N HIS A 225 -11.98 8.59 12.25
CA HIS A 225 -12.63 9.82 12.67
C HIS A 225 -12.77 10.82 11.52
N THR A 226 -12.09 10.54 10.40
CA THR A 226 -12.03 11.39 9.21
C THR A 226 -13.20 11.18 8.27
N VAL A 227 -13.62 12.26 7.62
CA VAL A 227 -14.59 12.26 6.51
C VAL A 227 -13.84 12.63 5.23
N ARG A 228 -13.98 11.79 4.19
CA ARG A 228 -13.36 12.03 2.88
C ARG A 228 -14.33 12.76 1.97
N HIS A 229 -13.94 13.95 1.50
CA HIS A 229 -14.66 14.72 0.50
C HIS A 229 -14.00 14.53 -0.86
N MET A 230 -14.64 13.75 -1.74
CA MET A 230 -14.14 13.49 -3.10
C MET A 230 -14.79 14.48 -4.06
N ILE A 231 -14.04 15.44 -4.58
CA ILE A 231 -14.55 16.57 -5.38
C ILE A 231 -14.01 16.45 -6.80
N ASP A 232 -14.91 16.33 -7.78
CA ASP A 232 -14.53 16.34 -9.19
C ASP A 232 -14.42 17.79 -9.69
N VAL A 233 -13.28 18.13 -10.25
CA VAL A 233 -13.00 19.42 -10.88
C VAL A 233 -12.87 19.19 -12.38
N PHE A 234 -13.85 19.69 -13.14
CA PHE A 234 -13.84 19.53 -14.58
C PHE A 234 -12.97 20.62 -15.24
N VAL A 235 -12.07 20.16 -16.12
CA VAL A 235 -11.14 21.00 -16.84
C VAL A 235 -11.40 20.84 -18.35
N PRO A 236 -11.40 21.92 -19.15
CA PRO A 236 -11.47 21.84 -20.58
C PRO A 236 -10.19 21.18 -21.13
N TYR A 237 -10.19 20.88 -22.43
CA TYR A 237 -9.05 20.35 -23.17
C TYR A 237 -9.23 20.68 -24.67
N ASP A 238 -8.16 20.62 -25.44
CA ASP A 238 -8.20 20.82 -26.89
C ASP A 238 -8.90 19.63 -27.58
N GLU A 239 -10.19 19.80 -27.87
CA GLU A 239 -11.02 18.78 -28.54
C GLU A 239 -10.57 18.51 -29.98
N LYS A 240 -10.02 19.52 -30.68
CA LYS A 240 -9.55 19.35 -32.05
C LYS A 240 -8.31 18.47 -32.06
N LEU A 241 -7.31 18.80 -31.25
CA LEU A 241 -6.09 18.03 -31.12
C LEU A 241 -6.37 16.61 -30.63
N TYR A 242 -7.30 16.48 -29.67
CA TYR A 242 -7.75 15.17 -29.20
C TYR A 242 -8.41 14.33 -30.31
N SER A 243 -9.18 14.96 -31.19
CA SER A 243 -9.83 14.28 -32.34
C SER A 243 -8.80 13.75 -33.34
N VAL A 244 -7.74 14.48 -33.61
CA VAL A 244 -6.61 14.03 -34.46
C VAL A 244 -6.02 12.73 -33.94
N ILE A 245 -5.78 12.63 -32.64
CA ILE A 245 -5.26 11.39 -32.04
C ILE A 245 -6.27 10.26 -32.10
N SER A 246 -7.52 10.54 -31.69
CA SER A 246 -8.52 9.50 -31.53
C SER A 246 -9.07 8.94 -32.84
N LYS A 247 -9.24 9.79 -33.86
CA LYS A 247 -9.80 9.41 -35.17
C LYS A 247 -8.74 9.14 -36.21
N ASP A 248 -7.80 10.08 -36.38
CA ASP A 248 -6.82 10.04 -37.48
C ASP A 248 -5.60 9.19 -37.13
N ARG A 249 -5.45 8.81 -35.85
CA ARG A 249 -4.30 8.02 -35.34
C ARG A 249 -2.95 8.69 -35.63
N TRP A 250 -2.91 10.00 -35.58
CA TRP A 250 -1.72 10.82 -35.75
C TRP A 250 -1.22 11.32 -34.40
N ASN A 251 0.10 11.23 -34.18
CA ASN A 251 0.76 11.79 -33.01
C ASN A 251 1.22 13.23 -33.30
N PRO A 252 0.50 14.25 -32.82
CA PRO A 252 0.83 15.63 -33.11
C PRO A 252 2.07 16.13 -32.35
N PHE A 253 2.54 15.40 -31.36
CA PHE A 253 3.75 15.76 -30.59
C PHE A 253 5.04 15.31 -31.26
N GLU A 254 4.97 14.29 -32.12
CA GLU A 254 6.11 13.72 -32.84
C GLU A 254 5.95 13.78 -34.36
N ASP A 255 4.86 14.39 -34.83
CA ASP A 255 4.49 14.58 -36.23
C ASP A 255 4.60 13.30 -37.10
N ARG A 256 3.95 12.22 -36.59
CA ARG A 256 3.96 10.90 -37.23
C ARG A 256 2.72 10.07 -36.91
N PRO A 257 2.44 9.00 -37.68
CA PRO A 257 1.42 8.02 -37.32
C PRO A 257 1.70 7.36 -35.96
N ILE A 258 0.63 7.07 -35.23
CA ILE A 258 0.69 6.35 -33.93
C ILE A 258 1.01 4.88 -34.16
N LYS A 259 1.92 4.31 -33.36
CA LYS A 259 2.42 2.94 -33.52
C LYS A 259 1.51 1.88 -32.90
N ASP A 260 0.98 2.15 -31.71
CA ASP A 260 0.24 1.15 -30.93
C ASP A 260 -0.83 1.78 -30.03
N ILE A 261 -1.58 0.91 -29.36
CA ILE A 261 -2.70 1.26 -28.46
C ILE A 261 -2.23 2.10 -27.27
N SER A 262 -1.09 1.76 -26.71
CA SER A 262 -0.57 2.47 -25.53
C SER A 262 -0.16 3.88 -25.89
N GLU A 263 0.41 4.08 -27.08
CA GLU A 263 0.73 5.43 -27.60
C GLU A 263 -0.54 6.25 -27.87
N VAL A 264 -1.63 5.65 -28.36
CA VAL A 264 -2.93 6.34 -28.49
C VAL A 264 -3.38 6.87 -27.13
N CYS A 265 -3.46 6.00 -26.14
CA CYS A 265 -3.92 6.37 -24.79
C CYS A 265 -2.99 7.40 -24.14
N TYR A 266 -1.68 7.23 -24.29
CA TYR A 266 -0.70 8.20 -23.79
C TYR A 266 -0.87 9.57 -24.42
N SER A 267 -0.97 9.65 -25.76
CA SER A 267 -1.13 10.90 -26.48
C SER A 267 -2.47 11.58 -26.18
N MET A 268 -3.57 10.82 -26.08
CA MET A 268 -4.86 11.34 -25.63
C MET A 268 -4.74 11.97 -24.23
N ARG A 269 -4.08 11.29 -23.29
CA ARG A 269 -3.84 11.82 -21.96
C ARG A 269 -2.94 13.04 -21.97
N LYS A 270 -1.93 13.05 -22.83
CA LYS A 270 -1.03 14.20 -22.95
C LYS A 270 -1.78 15.46 -23.39
N VAL A 271 -2.69 15.36 -24.37
CA VAL A 271 -3.55 16.51 -24.75
C VAL A 271 -4.36 17.00 -23.57
N VAL A 272 -5.06 16.08 -22.88
CA VAL A 272 -5.96 16.43 -21.78
C VAL A 272 -5.21 17.00 -20.57
N ASN A 273 -4.05 16.43 -20.23
CA ASN A 273 -3.33 16.78 -19.01
C ASN A 273 -2.35 17.95 -19.19
N SER A 274 -2.00 18.29 -20.43
CA SER A 274 -1.13 19.45 -20.74
C SER A 274 -1.88 20.73 -21.04
N ASP A 275 -3.20 20.75 -20.95
CA ASP A 275 -3.99 21.97 -21.13
C ASP A 275 -3.72 22.98 -20.01
N SER A 276 -3.48 24.24 -20.36
CA SER A 276 -3.13 25.31 -19.40
C SER A 276 -4.22 25.50 -18.34
N ALA A 277 -5.49 25.32 -18.69
CA ALA A 277 -6.60 25.42 -17.78
C ALA A 277 -6.47 24.43 -16.60
N ARG A 278 -5.76 23.31 -16.77
CA ARG A 278 -5.51 22.36 -15.67
C ARG A 278 -4.57 22.95 -14.62
N ILE A 279 -3.53 23.64 -15.04
CA ILE A 279 -2.61 24.37 -14.14
C ILE A 279 -3.34 25.54 -13.46
N GLU A 280 -4.17 26.28 -14.19
CA GLU A 280 -4.98 27.37 -13.63
C GLU A 280 -5.90 26.87 -12.51
N GLN A 281 -6.53 25.69 -12.70
CA GLN A 281 -7.35 25.07 -11.66
C GLN A 281 -6.50 24.65 -10.42
N VAL A 282 -5.29 24.14 -10.63
CA VAL A 282 -4.38 23.85 -9.50
C VAL A 282 -4.06 25.13 -8.74
N ILE A 283 -3.71 26.22 -9.39
CA ILE A 283 -3.44 27.53 -8.78
C ILE A 283 -4.66 28.01 -7.99
N SER A 284 -5.87 27.92 -8.56
CA SER A 284 -7.12 28.28 -7.89
C SER A 284 -7.38 27.46 -6.63
N LEU A 285 -7.07 26.17 -6.67
CA LEU A 285 -7.19 25.28 -5.50
C LEU A 285 -6.16 25.61 -4.43
N LEU A 286 -4.91 25.93 -4.83
CA LEU A 286 -3.83 26.29 -3.91
C LEU A 286 -4.02 27.68 -3.28
N ALA A 287 -4.76 28.57 -3.91
CA ALA A 287 -5.15 29.85 -3.32
C ALA A 287 -6.05 29.66 -2.08
N LYS A 288 -6.87 28.59 -2.08
CA LYS A 288 -7.77 28.23 -0.96
C LYS A 288 -7.13 27.24 0.01
N ASN A 289 -6.16 26.46 -0.45
CA ASN A 289 -5.54 25.38 0.27
C ASN A 289 -4.01 25.50 0.14
N PRO A 290 -3.34 26.28 0.97
CA PRO A 290 -1.93 26.64 0.77
C PRO A 290 -0.97 25.45 0.91
N LYS A 291 -1.41 24.35 1.51
CA LYS A 291 -0.63 23.11 1.67
C LYS A 291 -1.35 21.96 1.00
N ALA A 292 -0.76 21.37 -0.04
CA ALA A 292 -1.37 20.27 -0.75
C ALA A 292 -0.34 19.24 -1.23
N ILE A 293 -0.80 17.99 -1.34
CA ILE A 293 -0.10 16.93 -2.05
C ILE A 293 -0.71 16.82 -3.43
N ILE A 294 0.12 16.84 -4.48
CA ILE A 294 -0.33 16.69 -5.86
C ILE A 294 0.20 15.36 -6.40
N PHE A 295 -0.70 14.45 -6.73
CA PHE A 295 -0.35 13.20 -7.39
C PHE A 295 -0.42 13.34 -8.91
N TYR A 296 0.61 12.84 -9.60
CA TYR A 296 0.74 12.86 -11.05
C TYR A 296 1.21 11.51 -11.60
N ASN A 297 1.04 11.28 -12.92
CA ASN A 297 1.46 10.04 -13.58
C ASN A 297 2.74 10.19 -14.41
N PHE A 298 2.88 11.27 -15.18
CA PHE A 298 3.87 11.39 -16.25
C PHE A 298 4.86 12.54 -16.01
N ASP A 299 6.05 12.41 -16.57
CA ASP A 299 7.13 13.42 -16.40
C ASP A 299 6.74 14.78 -16.98
N TYR A 300 6.00 14.83 -18.11
CA TYR A 300 5.49 16.10 -18.65
C TYR A 300 4.52 16.81 -17.68
N GLU A 301 3.75 16.06 -16.89
CA GLU A 301 2.90 16.63 -15.84
C GLU A 301 3.74 17.24 -14.70
N LEU A 302 4.84 16.55 -14.33
CA LEU A 302 5.79 17.04 -13.35
C LEU A 302 6.45 18.35 -13.79
N ASP A 303 6.89 18.41 -15.05
CA ASP A 303 7.54 19.60 -15.58
C ASP A 303 6.61 20.83 -15.58
N MET A 304 5.36 20.64 -15.95
CA MET A 304 4.35 21.70 -15.86
C MET A 304 4.09 22.14 -14.41
N LEU A 305 4.03 21.20 -13.47
CA LEU A 305 3.84 21.49 -12.05
C LEU A 305 5.06 22.21 -11.44
N ARG A 306 6.27 21.86 -11.87
CA ARG A 306 7.50 22.58 -11.47
C ARG A 306 7.48 24.03 -11.95
N ILE A 307 7.19 24.26 -13.24
CA ILE A 307 7.06 25.60 -13.81
C ILE A 307 6.02 26.40 -13.02
N MET A 308 4.84 25.83 -12.80
CA MET A 308 3.80 26.45 -11.97
C MET A 308 4.30 26.86 -10.60
N CYS A 309 5.04 25.98 -9.91
CA CYS A 309 5.57 26.31 -8.59
C CYS A 309 6.59 27.44 -8.63
N PHE A 310 7.48 27.45 -9.63
CA PHE A 310 8.46 28.53 -9.83
C PHE A 310 7.78 29.87 -10.10
N ASP A 311 6.86 29.91 -11.05
CA ASP A 311 6.20 31.15 -11.49
C ASP A 311 5.34 31.77 -10.38
N ASN A 312 4.81 30.95 -9.47
CA ASN A 312 3.96 31.38 -8.37
C ASN A 312 4.69 31.45 -7.00
N HIS A 313 6.01 31.31 -7.00
CA HIS A 313 6.85 31.33 -5.78
C HIS A 313 6.35 30.39 -4.69
N ILE A 314 5.95 29.16 -5.07
CA ILE A 314 5.49 28.13 -4.16
C ILE A 314 6.64 27.19 -3.81
N SER A 315 6.94 27.03 -2.54
CA SER A 315 7.88 26.01 -2.07
C SER A 315 7.36 24.62 -2.41
N PHE A 316 8.21 23.76 -3.00
CA PHE A 316 7.81 22.40 -3.31
C PHE A 316 8.89 21.37 -3.00
N GLY A 317 8.48 20.15 -2.77
CA GLY A 317 9.32 18.96 -2.71
C GLY A 317 8.77 17.88 -3.62
N GLU A 318 9.61 16.90 -3.95
CA GLU A 318 9.29 15.84 -4.90
C GLU A 318 9.48 14.46 -4.32
N TRP A 319 8.58 13.56 -4.70
CA TRP A 319 8.71 12.14 -4.46
C TRP A 319 8.37 11.36 -5.74
N ASN A 320 9.41 10.86 -6.40
CA ASN A 320 9.31 10.11 -7.66
C ASN A 320 10.40 9.05 -7.75
N GLY A 321 10.57 8.40 -8.91
CA GLY A 321 11.56 7.35 -9.10
C GLY A 321 13.02 7.78 -8.93
N HIS A 322 13.30 9.09 -8.96
CA HIS A 322 14.65 9.67 -8.91
C HIS A 322 14.90 10.50 -7.66
N ASN A 323 13.88 11.20 -7.16
CA ASN A 323 13.96 12.11 -6.04
C ASN A 323 13.05 11.68 -4.89
N HIS A 324 13.60 11.63 -3.67
CA HIS A 324 12.87 11.32 -2.43
C HIS A 324 13.12 12.44 -1.42
N GLN A 325 12.62 13.64 -1.73
CA GLN A 325 12.78 14.79 -0.86
C GLN A 325 11.81 14.72 0.33
N SER A 326 12.13 15.40 1.42
CA SER A 326 11.22 15.57 2.55
C SER A 326 10.04 16.46 2.19
N ILE A 327 8.92 16.29 2.91
CA ILE A 327 7.77 17.19 2.78
C ILE A 327 8.21 18.59 3.19
N PRO A 328 7.96 19.62 2.35
CA PRO A 328 8.38 21.00 2.66
C PRO A 328 7.80 21.51 3.98
N GLU A 329 8.48 22.48 4.55
CA GLU A 329 8.03 23.18 5.75
C GLU A 329 7.45 24.57 5.41
N GLY A 330 6.86 25.25 6.40
CA GLY A 330 6.25 26.56 6.23
C GLY A 330 4.74 26.50 6.03
N ASP A 331 4.17 27.66 5.64
CA ASP A 331 2.71 27.84 5.57
C ASP A 331 2.13 27.67 4.17
N ARG A 332 2.96 27.68 3.14
CA ARG A 332 2.56 27.50 1.75
C ARG A 332 3.54 26.58 1.04
N TRP A 333 3.07 25.39 0.67
CA TRP A 333 3.90 24.42 -0.03
C TRP A 333 3.07 23.39 -0.81
N VAL A 334 3.73 22.76 -1.77
CA VAL A 334 3.21 21.64 -2.57
C VAL A 334 4.16 20.46 -2.48
N TYR A 335 3.62 19.27 -2.36
CA TYR A 335 4.40 18.04 -2.45
C TYR A 335 4.00 17.26 -3.70
N LEU A 336 4.90 17.21 -4.68
CA LEU A 336 4.69 16.59 -5.98
C LEU A 336 5.03 15.12 -5.91
N VAL A 337 4.06 14.24 -6.12
CA VAL A 337 4.21 12.81 -5.88
C VAL A 337 3.81 12.01 -7.10
N GLN A 338 4.76 11.26 -7.67
CA GLN A 338 4.46 10.32 -8.74
C GLN A 338 3.76 9.09 -8.18
N TYR A 339 2.64 8.67 -8.79
CA TYR A 339 1.84 7.54 -8.29
C TYR A 339 2.64 6.25 -8.13
N THR A 340 3.48 5.90 -9.11
CA THR A 340 4.26 4.67 -9.12
C THR A 340 5.29 4.61 -8.00
N ALA A 341 5.85 5.75 -7.62
CA ALA A 341 6.83 5.87 -6.55
C ALA A 341 6.19 6.26 -5.21
N GLY A 342 5.07 6.99 -5.23
CA GLY A 342 4.48 7.65 -4.05
C GLY A 342 3.26 6.98 -3.46
N ALA A 343 2.71 5.92 -4.09
CA ALA A 343 1.56 5.22 -3.52
C ALA A 343 1.91 4.41 -2.26
N GLU A 344 3.19 4.15 -1.97
CA GLU A 344 3.67 3.38 -0.82
C GLU A 344 4.76 4.14 -0.04
N GLY A 345 4.92 3.87 1.25
CA GLY A 345 6.14 4.12 2.05
C GLY A 345 6.33 5.53 2.63
N TRP A 346 5.33 6.40 2.70
CA TRP A 346 5.39 7.68 3.44
C TRP A 346 4.00 8.12 3.91
N ASN A 347 3.95 9.03 4.85
CA ASN A 347 2.71 9.57 5.42
C ASN A 347 2.81 11.08 5.55
N CYS A 348 1.70 11.76 5.43
CA CYS A 348 1.62 13.18 5.69
C CYS A 348 0.39 13.50 6.54
N ILE A 349 0.63 14.12 7.69
CA ILE A 349 -0.41 14.69 8.56
C ILE A 349 -0.31 16.22 8.64
N LYS A 350 0.51 16.83 7.77
CA LYS A 350 0.72 18.31 7.74
C LYS A 350 -0.31 19.01 6.84
N THR A 351 -1.13 18.26 6.10
CA THR A 351 -2.22 18.79 5.26
C THR A 351 -3.40 17.82 5.23
N ASN A 352 -4.57 18.35 4.96
CA ASN A 352 -5.80 17.60 4.70
C ASN A 352 -6.23 17.65 3.23
N VAL A 353 -5.35 18.07 2.32
CA VAL A 353 -5.67 18.28 0.91
C VAL A 353 -4.79 17.42 0.00
N VAL A 354 -5.44 16.68 -0.88
CA VAL A 354 -4.82 15.97 -2.01
C VAL A 354 -5.44 16.43 -3.32
N ILE A 355 -4.62 16.74 -4.29
CA ILE A 355 -5.02 17.03 -5.67
C ILE A 355 -4.52 15.89 -6.54
N PHE A 356 -5.44 15.18 -7.17
CA PHE A 356 -5.13 14.22 -8.22
C PHE A 356 -5.09 14.99 -9.55
N TYR A 357 -3.89 15.37 -9.98
CA TYR A 357 -3.67 16.14 -11.20
C TYR A 357 -4.18 15.39 -12.43
N SER A 358 -3.97 14.08 -12.46
CA SER A 358 -4.57 13.15 -13.41
C SER A 358 -4.90 11.84 -12.69
N LEU A 359 -5.88 11.06 -13.18
CA LEU A 359 -6.26 9.80 -12.57
C LEU A 359 -5.28 8.69 -12.95
N ASN A 360 -4.93 7.82 -11.99
CA ASN A 360 -4.19 6.60 -12.28
C ASN A 360 -5.14 5.50 -12.78
N TYR A 361 -4.63 4.54 -13.55
CA TYR A 361 -5.40 3.42 -14.09
C TYR A 361 -5.83 2.41 -13.02
N SER A 362 -5.12 2.34 -11.89
CA SER A 362 -5.33 1.35 -10.85
C SER A 362 -6.12 1.92 -9.67
N TYR A 363 -7.27 1.30 -9.37
CA TYR A 363 -8.04 1.61 -8.16
C TYR A 363 -7.21 1.45 -6.89
N LYS A 364 -6.41 0.38 -6.82
CA LYS A 364 -5.54 0.11 -5.66
C LYS A 364 -4.56 1.26 -5.41
N ILE A 365 -3.92 1.78 -6.48
CA ILE A 365 -2.97 2.89 -6.37
C ILE A 365 -3.69 4.17 -5.93
N MET A 366 -4.89 4.46 -6.46
CA MET A 366 -5.69 5.63 -6.05
C MET A 366 -6.07 5.56 -4.57
N GLU A 367 -6.49 4.39 -4.07
CA GLU A 367 -6.79 4.19 -2.64
C GLU A 367 -5.55 4.33 -1.75
N GLN A 368 -4.40 3.80 -2.19
CA GLN A 368 -3.15 3.96 -1.48
C GLN A 368 -2.72 5.43 -1.40
N ALA A 369 -2.83 6.17 -2.52
CA ALA A 369 -2.56 7.60 -2.57
C ALA A 369 -3.50 8.39 -1.63
N SER A 370 -4.80 8.08 -1.65
CA SER A 370 -5.77 8.70 -0.73
C SER A 370 -5.43 8.43 0.73
N GLY A 371 -4.91 7.25 1.03
CA GLY A 371 -4.51 6.87 2.38
C GLY A 371 -3.28 7.59 2.93
N ARG A 372 -2.58 8.43 2.15
CA ARG A 372 -1.36 9.12 2.61
C ARG A 372 -1.64 10.19 3.68
N ILE A 373 -2.78 10.88 3.59
CA ILE A 373 -3.22 11.88 4.59
C ILE A 373 -4.25 11.31 5.57
N ASP A 374 -4.91 10.22 5.20
CA ASP A 374 -5.99 9.60 5.97
C ASP A 374 -5.43 8.59 6.97
N ARG A 375 -4.81 9.09 8.03
CA ARG A 375 -4.11 8.33 9.07
C ARG A 375 -4.84 8.42 10.41
N MET A 376 -4.62 7.44 11.30
CA MET A 376 -5.22 7.43 12.63
C MET A 376 -4.83 8.63 13.48
N ASN A 377 -3.63 9.16 13.26
CA ASN A 377 -3.07 10.28 13.99
C ASN A 377 -3.17 11.62 13.24
N THR A 378 -3.94 11.71 12.15
CA THR A 378 -4.18 12.99 11.49
C THR A 378 -4.99 13.91 12.41
N PRO A 379 -4.62 15.21 12.50
CA PRO A 379 -5.36 16.18 13.31
C PRO A 379 -6.66 16.66 12.63
N TYR A 380 -6.90 16.27 11.40
CA TYR A 380 -8.02 16.73 10.57
C TYR A 380 -9.21 15.80 10.64
N PHE A 381 -10.42 16.35 10.71
CA PHE A 381 -11.67 15.61 10.52
C PHE A 381 -12.07 15.52 9.07
N ASP A 382 -11.96 16.61 8.33
CA ASP A 382 -12.34 16.70 6.92
C ASP A 382 -11.10 16.61 6.04
N LEU A 383 -11.09 15.64 5.12
CA LEU A 383 -10.03 15.42 4.15
C LEU A 383 -10.57 15.67 2.74
N TYR A 384 -9.94 16.56 2.01
CA TYR A 384 -10.37 17.00 0.69
C TYR A 384 -9.52 16.38 -0.40
N TYR A 385 -10.17 15.73 -1.36
CA TYR A 385 -9.55 15.07 -2.50
C TYR A 385 -10.12 15.64 -3.78
N TYR A 386 -9.37 16.52 -4.43
CA TYR A 386 -9.75 17.12 -5.70
C TYR A 386 -9.27 16.26 -6.86
N ARG A 387 -10.18 15.80 -7.70
CA ARG A 387 -9.88 15.01 -8.90
C ARG A 387 -10.03 15.89 -10.12
N LEU A 388 -8.90 16.32 -10.71
CA LEU A 388 -8.92 17.05 -11.96
C LEU A 388 -9.20 16.06 -13.10
N ARG A 389 -10.25 16.30 -13.85
CA ARG A 389 -10.62 15.47 -14.99
C ARG A 389 -11.34 16.26 -16.06
N SER A 390 -11.27 15.79 -17.29
CA SER A 390 -12.02 16.34 -18.41
C SER A 390 -13.29 15.53 -18.71
N ARG A 391 -14.05 16.00 -19.67
CA ARG A 391 -15.16 15.24 -20.26
C ARG A 391 -14.72 14.37 -21.44
N SER A 392 -13.43 14.25 -21.70
CA SER A 392 -12.89 13.38 -22.74
C SER A 392 -13.30 11.92 -22.54
N SER A 393 -13.30 11.15 -23.64
CA SER A 393 -13.65 9.73 -23.57
C SER A 393 -12.70 8.94 -22.70
N ILE A 394 -11.38 9.26 -22.71
CA ILE A 394 -10.39 8.55 -21.91
C ILE A 394 -10.54 8.83 -20.42
N ASP A 395 -10.67 10.08 -19.99
CA ASP A 395 -10.87 10.42 -18.57
C ASP A 395 -12.17 9.82 -18.03
N SER A 396 -13.26 9.88 -18.84
CA SER A 396 -14.55 9.30 -18.49
C SER A 396 -14.48 7.78 -18.32
N ALA A 397 -13.76 7.08 -19.21
CA ALA A 397 -13.61 5.63 -19.14
C ALA A 397 -12.72 5.20 -17.97
N ILE A 398 -11.61 5.92 -17.70
CA ILE A 398 -10.77 5.69 -16.52
C ILE A 398 -11.61 5.88 -15.25
N PHE A 399 -12.30 7.01 -15.12
CA PHE A 399 -13.14 7.31 -13.97
C PHE A 399 -14.21 6.24 -13.71
N LYS A 400 -14.96 5.86 -14.75
CA LYS A 400 -15.98 4.80 -14.66
C LYS A 400 -15.39 3.47 -14.19
N THR A 401 -14.18 3.15 -14.63
CA THR A 401 -13.49 1.93 -14.24
C THR A 401 -13.08 1.96 -12.77
N LEU A 402 -12.55 3.10 -12.30
CA LEU A 402 -12.17 3.31 -10.91
C LEU A 402 -13.40 3.28 -9.97
N MET A 403 -14.52 3.87 -10.37
CA MET A 403 -15.77 3.80 -9.60
C MET A 403 -16.29 2.37 -9.42
N ASN A 404 -15.99 1.49 -10.37
CA ASN A 404 -16.26 0.05 -10.27
C ASN A 404 -15.16 -0.74 -9.54
N LYS A 405 -14.21 -0.05 -8.88
CA LYS A 405 -13.06 -0.64 -8.16
C LYS A 405 -12.19 -1.56 -9.02
N LYS A 406 -12.03 -1.23 -10.29
CA LYS A 406 -11.27 -2.02 -11.28
C LYS A 406 -10.05 -1.24 -11.77
N THR A 407 -9.17 -1.95 -12.47
CA THR A 407 -8.03 -1.35 -13.18
C THR A 407 -8.43 -1.10 -14.65
N PHE A 408 -8.12 0.10 -15.15
CA PHE A 408 -8.41 0.48 -16.54
C PHE A 408 -7.56 -0.34 -17.52
N ASN A 409 -8.18 -0.76 -18.62
CA ASN A 409 -7.53 -1.54 -19.65
C ASN A 409 -7.65 -0.83 -21.01
N GLU A 410 -6.51 -0.42 -21.56
CA GLU A 410 -6.41 0.34 -22.80
C GLU A 410 -6.95 -0.42 -24.02
N LYS A 411 -6.65 -1.72 -24.13
CA LYS A 411 -7.17 -2.57 -25.22
C LYS A 411 -8.69 -2.60 -25.24
N LYS A 412 -9.28 -2.86 -24.06
CA LYS A 412 -10.73 -2.87 -23.90
C LYS A 412 -11.38 -1.51 -24.20
N PHE A 413 -10.70 -0.41 -23.86
CA PHE A 413 -11.17 0.94 -24.13
C PHE A 413 -11.26 1.24 -25.64
N LEU A 414 -10.28 0.77 -26.41
CA LEU A 414 -10.23 0.96 -27.87
C LEU A 414 -10.96 -0.14 -28.66
N GLY A 415 -11.60 -1.12 -27.99
CA GLY A 415 -12.38 -2.17 -28.63
C GLY A 415 -11.57 -3.29 -29.29
N VAL A 416 -10.32 -3.52 -28.83
CA VAL A 416 -9.41 -4.54 -29.35
C VAL A 416 -9.14 -5.64 -28.32
#